data_bc0f4714eb0b349354ff7cb34aea8437
#
_entry.id   bc0f4714eb0b349354ff7cb34aea8437
#
_cell.length_a   1.000
_cell.length_b   1.000
_cell.length_c   1.000
_cell.angle_alpha   90.00
_cell.angle_beta   90.00
_cell.angle_gamma   90.00
#
_symmetry.space_group_name_H-M   'P 1'
#
loop_
_entity.id
_entity.type
_entity.pdbx_description
1 polymer ?
#
loop_
_entity_poly.entity_id
_entity_poly.type
_entity_poly.pdbx_seq_one_letter_code
_entity_poly.pdbx_strand_id
1 'polypeptide(L)'
;MKIIKRNGEEVVFDEEKIVNAIKKANNEVFDGDKLTEEQIFKIADNVTDKSKGMIRALNVEEIQDFVENEIMRLGKYALARK
;
A
#
# COMPACT_ATOMS: atom_id res chain seq x y z
N MET A 1 0.23 -12.28 -10.24
CA MET A 1 -0.35 -12.43 -8.89
C MET A 1 -1.75 -11.84 -8.87
N LYS A 2 -2.67 -12.50 -8.20
CA LYS A 2 -4.06 -12.06 -8.11
C LYS A 2 -4.42 -11.69 -6.68
N ILE A 3 -5.34 -10.73 -6.54
CA ILE A 3 -5.91 -10.37 -5.25
C ILE A 3 -7.42 -10.52 -5.30
N ILE A 4 -8.04 -10.65 -4.13
CA ILE A 4 -9.48 -10.84 -3.99
C ILE A 4 -10.12 -9.55 -3.51
N LYS A 5 -11.10 -9.05 -4.27
CA LYS A 5 -11.87 -7.86 -3.89
C LYS A 5 -12.90 -8.21 -2.83
N ARG A 6 -13.48 -7.18 -2.21
CA ARG A 6 -14.50 -7.35 -1.16
C ARG A 6 -15.70 -8.17 -1.61
N ASN A 7 -16.04 -8.10 -2.90
CA ASN A 7 -17.15 -8.87 -3.45
C ASN A 7 -16.78 -10.31 -3.83
N GLY A 8 -15.56 -10.74 -3.52
CA GLY A 8 -15.07 -12.07 -3.84
C GLY A 8 -14.46 -12.21 -5.22
N GLU A 9 -14.51 -11.18 -6.03
CA GLU A 9 -13.97 -11.19 -7.38
C GLU A 9 -12.44 -11.15 -7.36
N GLU A 10 -11.80 -11.97 -8.21
CA GLU A 10 -10.35 -11.95 -8.36
C GLU A 10 -9.93 -10.93 -9.41
N VAL A 11 -8.90 -10.15 -9.09
CA VAL A 11 -8.30 -9.19 -10.01
C VAL A 11 -6.79 -9.36 -10.02
N VAL A 12 -6.15 -8.93 -11.12
CA VAL A 12 -4.69 -8.95 -11.21
C VAL A 12 -4.12 -7.86 -10.30
N PHE A 13 -3.08 -8.23 -9.55
CA PHE A 13 -2.36 -7.27 -8.71
C PHE A 13 -1.66 -6.23 -9.59
N ASP A 14 -1.84 -4.96 -9.23
CA ASP A 14 -1.24 -3.84 -9.95
C ASP A 14 -0.56 -2.91 -8.95
N GLU A 15 0.78 -2.93 -8.92
CA GLU A 15 1.57 -2.11 -8.02
C GLU A 15 1.32 -0.62 -8.21
N GLU A 16 1.03 -0.19 -9.43
CA GLU A 16 0.74 1.21 -9.74
C GLU A 16 -0.47 1.72 -8.96
N LYS A 17 -1.46 0.87 -8.73
CA LYS A 17 -2.62 1.24 -7.92
C LYS A 17 -2.24 1.54 -6.48
N ILE A 18 -1.26 0.81 -5.94
CA ILE A 18 -0.74 1.07 -4.59
C ILE A 18 -0.04 2.42 -4.58
N VAL A 19 0.81 2.68 -5.55
CA VAL A 19 1.53 3.96 -5.68
C VAL A 19 0.53 5.11 -5.74
N ASN A 20 -0.49 5.00 -6.58
CA ASN A 20 -1.49 6.05 -6.75
C ASN A 20 -2.31 6.29 -5.48
N ALA A 21 -2.67 5.22 -4.78
CA ALA A 21 -3.41 5.33 -3.52
C ALA A 21 -2.59 6.05 -2.46
N ILE A 22 -1.30 5.74 -2.35
CA ILE A 22 -0.40 6.41 -1.40
C ILE A 22 -0.22 7.87 -1.78
N LYS A 23 -0.04 8.18 -3.05
CA LYS A 23 0.09 9.56 -3.53
C LYS A 23 -1.15 10.39 -3.20
N LYS A 24 -2.32 9.81 -3.40
CA LYS A 24 -3.58 10.47 -3.09
C LYS A 24 -3.69 10.81 -1.60
N ALA A 25 -3.41 9.84 -0.75
CA ALA A 25 -3.41 10.05 0.70
C ALA A 25 -2.35 11.05 1.12
N ASN A 26 -1.18 11.02 0.46
CA ASN A 26 -0.06 11.92 0.75
C ASN A 26 -0.44 13.38 0.54
N ASN A 27 -1.33 13.67 -0.41
CA ASN A 27 -1.78 15.03 -0.67
C ASN A 27 -2.71 15.59 0.41
N GLU A 28 -3.21 14.74 1.29
CA GLU A 28 -4.16 15.12 2.34
C GLU A 28 -3.51 15.37 3.71
N VAL A 29 -2.20 15.24 3.82
CA VAL A 29 -1.48 15.46 5.08
C VAL A 29 -0.58 16.67 4.99
N PHE A 30 -0.13 17.18 6.14
CA PHE A 30 0.80 18.28 6.23
C PHE A 30 2.17 17.88 5.67
N ASP A 31 2.93 18.87 5.17
CA ASP A 31 4.23 18.64 4.53
C ASP A 31 5.19 17.81 5.39
N GLY A 32 5.19 18.00 6.71
CA GLY A 32 6.04 17.23 7.61
C GLY A 32 5.70 15.75 7.68
N ASP A 33 4.48 15.37 7.30
CA ASP A 33 4.00 13.99 7.32
C ASP A 33 3.99 13.35 5.94
N LYS A 34 4.39 14.10 4.90
CA LYS A 34 4.41 13.58 3.54
C LYS A 34 5.61 12.69 3.29
N LEU A 35 5.39 11.71 2.42
CA LEU A 35 6.45 10.86 1.89
C LEU A 35 7.02 11.48 0.62
N THR A 36 8.29 11.21 0.34
CA THR A 36 8.89 11.52 -0.94
C THR A 36 8.44 10.48 -1.97
N GLU A 37 8.57 10.79 -3.26
CA GLU A 37 8.25 9.82 -4.32
C GLU A 37 9.08 8.55 -4.17
N GLU A 38 10.36 8.68 -3.82
CA GLU A 38 11.25 7.54 -3.61
C GLU A 38 10.73 6.64 -2.49
N GLN A 39 10.26 7.23 -1.39
CA GLN A 39 9.68 6.47 -0.29
C GLN A 39 8.40 5.76 -0.72
N ILE A 40 7.56 6.43 -1.50
CA ILE A 40 6.30 5.84 -2.00
C ILE A 40 6.59 4.62 -2.85
N PHE A 41 7.51 4.72 -3.80
CA PHE A 41 7.87 3.58 -4.66
C PHE A 41 8.49 2.44 -3.87
N LYS A 42 9.31 2.76 -2.87
CA LYS A 42 9.91 1.74 -2.02
C LYS A 42 8.86 0.99 -1.21
N ILE A 43 7.87 1.70 -0.68
CA ILE A 43 6.77 1.07 0.04
C ILE A 43 6.00 0.14 -0.89
N ALA A 44 5.69 0.59 -2.09
CA ALA A 44 4.97 -0.23 -3.06
C ALA A 44 5.75 -1.49 -3.43
N ASP A 45 7.06 -1.37 -3.63
CA ASP A 45 7.92 -2.52 -3.90
C ASP A 45 7.93 -3.51 -2.74
N ASN A 46 8.06 -3.01 -1.51
CA ASN A 46 8.10 -3.87 -0.33
C ASN A 46 6.77 -4.62 -0.14
N VAL A 47 5.66 -3.94 -0.37
CA VAL A 47 4.34 -4.56 -0.29
C VAL A 47 4.18 -5.62 -1.37
N THR A 48 4.63 -5.33 -2.58
CA THR A 48 4.57 -6.27 -3.70
C THR A 48 5.39 -7.52 -3.39
N ASP A 49 6.62 -7.36 -2.91
CA ASP A 49 7.50 -8.48 -2.59
C ASP A 49 6.90 -9.34 -1.48
N LYS A 50 6.38 -8.70 -0.44
CA LYS A 50 5.74 -9.41 0.68
C LYS A 50 4.53 -10.20 0.21
N SER A 51 3.73 -9.60 -0.67
CA SER A 51 2.52 -10.24 -1.20
C SER A 51 2.87 -11.44 -2.08
N LYS A 52 3.93 -11.34 -2.89
CA LYS A 52 4.40 -12.44 -3.73
C LYS A 52 4.89 -13.62 -2.92
N GLY A 53 5.36 -13.38 -1.70
CA GLY A 53 5.83 -14.43 -0.81
C GLY A 53 4.73 -15.23 -0.16
N MET A 54 3.49 -14.81 -0.27
CA MET A 54 2.36 -15.52 0.30
C MET A 54 1.94 -16.69 -0.58
N ILE A 55 1.51 -17.77 0.06
CA ILE A 55 1.13 -18.99 -0.65
C ILE A 55 -0.33 -19.00 -1.10
N ARG A 56 -1.09 -17.98 -0.69
CA ARG A 56 -2.51 -17.84 -1.06
C ARG A 56 -2.76 -16.45 -1.63
N ALA A 57 -3.88 -16.32 -2.35
CA ALA A 57 -4.31 -15.01 -2.80
C ALA A 57 -4.69 -14.14 -1.59
N LEU A 58 -4.26 -12.88 -1.62
CA LEU A 58 -4.57 -11.92 -0.57
C LEU A 58 -5.81 -11.12 -0.95
N ASN A 59 -6.58 -10.69 0.04
CA ASN A 59 -7.66 -9.76 -0.22
C ASN A 59 -7.15 -8.31 -0.14
N VAL A 60 -7.97 -7.38 -0.63
CA VAL A 60 -7.62 -5.96 -0.68
C VAL A 60 -7.27 -5.42 0.71
N GLU A 61 -7.98 -5.85 1.74
CA GLU A 61 -7.76 -5.36 3.10
C GLU A 61 -6.40 -5.79 3.65
N GLU A 62 -5.95 -6.99 3.32
CA GLU A 62 -4.62 -7.46 3.70
C GLU A 62 -3.52 -6.63 3.03
N ILE A 63 -3.71 -6.28 1.77
CA ILE A 63 -2.78 -5.40 1.05
C ILE A 63 -2.74 -4.02 1.71
N GLN A 64 -3.89 -3.48 2.07
CA GLN A 64 -3.98 -2.18 2.76
C GLN A 64 -3.24 -2.21 4.10
N ASP A 65 -3.35 -3.31 4.85
CA ASP A 65 -2.63 -3.47 6.11
C ASP A 65 -1.12 -3.48 5.89
N PHE A 66 -0.64 -4.12 4.83
CA PHE A 66 0.79 -4.11 4.51
C PHE A 66 1.28 -2.70 4.19
N VAL A 67 0.51 -1.94 3.41
CA VAL A 67 0.85 -0.55 3.08
C VAL A 67 0.89 0.29 4.35
N GLU A 68 -0.12 0.18 5.19
CA GLU A 68 -0.22 0.92 6.44
C GLU A 68 0.97 0.65 7.36
N ASN A 69 1.34 -0.63 7.51
CA ASN A 69 2.47 -1.01 8.34
C ASN A 69 3.80 -0.44 7.83
N GLU A 70 4.01 -0.43 6.51
CA GLU A 70 5.21 0.16 5.93
C GLU A 70 5.28 1.67 6.16
N ILE A 71 4.15 2.36 6.05
CA ILE A 71 4.09 3.80 6.31
C ILE A 71 4.36 4.09 7.79
N MET A 72 3.81 3.29 8.69
CA MET A 72 4.02 3.46 10.13
C MET A 72 5.48 3.24 10.52
N ARG A 73 6.19 2.35 9.85
CA ARG A 73 7.62 2.14 10.07
C ARG A 73 8.45 3.39 9.83
N LEU A 74 7.99 4.27 8.95
CA LEU A 74 8.64 5.54 8.65
C LEU A 74 8.21 6.65 9.61
N GLY A 75 7.37 6.36 10.60
CA GLY A 75 6.88 7.33 11.55
C GLY A 75 5.82 8.27 11.01
N LYS A 76 5.21 7.95 9.89
CA LYS A 76 4.19 8.78 9.23
C LYS A 76 2.78 8.38 9.65
N TYR A 77 2.51 8.43 10.93
CA TYR A 77 1.26 7.92 11.51
C TYR A 77 0.00 8.60 10.97
N ALA A 78 0.07 9.90 10.74
CA ALA A 78 -1.08 10.64 10.20
C ALA A 78 -1.43 10.14 8.79
N LEU A 79 -0.43 9.84 7.97
CA LEU A 79 -0.61 9.31 6.62
C LEU A 79 -1.16 7.88 6.66
N ALA A 80 -0.67 7.06 7.58
CA ALA A 80 -1.10 5.66 7.69
C ALA A 80 -2.60 5.53 7.98
N ARG A 81 -3.20 6.56 8.60
CA ARG A 81 -4.62 6.57 8.94
C ARG A 81 -5.52 7.08 7.81
N LYS A 82 -4.94 7.56 6.74
CA LYS A 82 -5.70 8.02 5.59
C LYS A 82 -6.05 6.85 4.68
#